data_426e208cf6df4c6c91f4c7e956077345
#
_entry.id   426e208cf6df4c6c91f4c7e956077345
#
_cell.length_a   1.000
_cell.length_b   1.000
_cell.length_c   1.000
_cell.angle_alpha   90.00
_cell.angle_beta   90.00
_cell.angle_gamma   90.00
#
_symmetry.space_group_name_H-M   'P 1'
#
loop_
_entity.id
_entity.type
_entity.pdbx_description
1 polymer ?
#
loop_
_entity_poly.entity_id
_entity_poly.type
_entity_poly.pdbx_seq_one_letter_code
_entity_poly.pdbx_strand_id
1 'polypeptide(L)'
;MAKRAYHNYWVYILTNKPNGTLYIGVTGGIDDRMERHIKGEGSKFTAKYKLKMLVYYEEFQYIDDAIAREKQLKNWHRQWKINLIEEHNPKWENLWKGDAETSSA
;
A
#
# COMPACT_ATOMS: atom_id res chain seq x y z
N MET A 1 4.62 -7.39 27.24
CA MET A 1 5.80 -6.91 26.63
C MET A 1 6.11 -7.55 25.35
N ALA A 2 6.31 -8.84 25.36
CA ALA A 2 6.67 -9.53 24.14
C ALA A 2 5.68 -9.32 23.04
N LYS A 3 4.46 -9.10 23.36
CA LYS A 3 3.46 -8.92 22.35
C LYS A 3 3.67 -7.79 21.43
N ARG A 4 4.30 -6.74 21.91
CA ARG A 4 4.50 -5.61 21.07
C ARG A 4 5.46 -5.86 19.97
N ALA A 5 6.36 -6.80 20.19
CA ALA A 5 7.37 -7.10 19.20
C ALA A 5 6.77 -7.74 17.95
N TYR A 6 5.56 -8.23 18.08
CA TYR A 6 4.94 -8.92 16.94
C TYR A 6 3.93 -8.09 16.19
N HIS A 7 3.80 -6.83 16.53
CA HIS A 7 2.96 -5.97 15.74
C HIS A 7 3.69 -5.62 14.46
N ASN A 8 2.99 -5.68 13.34
CA ASN A 8 3.58 -5.37 12.04
C ASN A 8 3.04 -4.10 11.47
N TYR A 9 3.86 -3.46 10.65
CA TYR A 9 3.49 -2.23 9.97
C TYR A 9 3.81 -2.38 8.50
N TRP A 10 3.08 -1.70 7.65
CA TRP A 10 3.26 -1.81 6.21
C TRP A 10 3.41 -0.44 5.59
N VAL A 11 4.35 -0.34 4.64
CA VAL A 11 4.42 0.78 3.72
C VAL A 11 3.83 0.24 2.43
N TYR A 12 2.91 0.98 1.84
CA TYR A 12 2.20 0.47 0.67
C TYR A 12 2.04 1.54 -0.40
N ILE A 13 1.84 1.10 -1.63
CA ILE A 13 1.61 2.00 -2.75
C ILE A 13 0.31 1.62 -3.42
N LEU A 14 -0.56 2.61 -3.58
CA LEU A 14 -1.84 2.43 -4.26
C LEU A 14 -1.82 3.14 -5.59
N THR A 15 -2.64 2.66 -6.52
CA THR A 15 -2.82 3.32 -7.80
C THR A 15 -4.24 3.08 -8.30
N ASN A 16 -4.64 3.81 -9.34
CA ASN A 16 -5.93 3.59 -9.97
C ASN A 16 -5.79 2.70 -11.20
N LYS A 17 -4.60 2.62 -11.78
CA LYS A 17 -4.36 1.80 -12.95
C LYS A 17 -2.86 1.69 -13.15
N PRO A 18 -2.39 0.78 -14.02
CA PRO A 18 -0.97 0.70 -14.30
C PRO A 18 -0.43 2.05 -14.78
N ASN A 19 0.69 2.44 -14.20
CA ASN A 19 1.33 3.73 -14.50
C ASN A 19 0.45 4.93 -14.18
N GLY A 20 -0.55 4.75 -13.33
CA GLY A 20 -1.44 5.83 -12.96
C GLY A 20 -0.93 6.65 -11.79
N THR A 21 -1.86 7.28 -11.10
CA THR A 21 -1.54 8.09 -9.92
C THR A 21 -1.07 7.19 -8.79
N LEU A 22 -0.03 7.59 -8.09
CA LEU A 22 0.54 6.80 -7.00
C LEU A 22 0.30 7.48 -5.66
N TYR A 23 0.00 6.66 -4.65
CA TYR A 23 -0.14 7.13 -3.28
C TYR A 23 0.66 6.21 -2.38
N ILE A 24 1.50 6.78 -1.52
CA ILE A 24 2.31 6.01 -0.60
C ILE A 24 1.80 6.26 0.81
N GLY A 25 1.57 5.19 1.55
CA GLY A 25 1.07 5.30 2.91
C GLY A 25 1.74 4.31 3.83
N VAL A 26 1.47 4.47 5.12
CA VAL A 26 1.97 3.55 6.14
C VAL A 26 0.79 3.19 7.04
N THR A 27 0.72 1.95 7.47
CA THR A 27 -0.38 1.51 8.32
C THR A 27 0.05 0.35 9.21
N GLY A 28 -0.62 0.23 10.35
CA GLY A 28 -0.45 -0.94 11.20
C GLY A 28 -1.50 -2.01 10.94
N GLY A 29 -2.37 -1.81 9.95
CA GLY A 29 -3.38 -2.80 9.59
C GLY A 29 -3.71 -2.68 8.13
N ILE A 30 -3.04 -3.46 7.31
CA ILE A 30 -3.17 -3.31 5.86
C ILE A 30 -4.57 -3.67 5.37
N ASP A 31 -5.18 -4.70 5.94
CA ASP A 31 -6.52 -5.09 5.50
C ASP A 31 -7.56 -4.03 5.81
N ASP A 32 -7.55 -3.51 7.03
CA ASP A 32 -8.49 -2.46 7.40
C ASP A 32 -8.28 -1.22 6.54
N ARG A 33 -7.02 -0.87 6.30
CA ARG A 33 -6.71 0.30 5.52
C ARG A 33 -7.17 0.15 4.08
N MET A 34 -6.98 -1.04 3.51
CA MET A 34 -7.43 -1.29 2.14
C MET A 34 -8.95 -1.21 2.05
N GLU A 35 -9.66 -1.76 3.05
CA GLU A 35 -11.10 -1.66 3.04
C GLU A 35 -11.57 -0.21 3.05
N ARG A 36 -10.89 0.63 3.83
CA ARG A 36 -11.25 2.03 3.88
C ARG A 36 -11.01 2.73 2.55
N HIS A 37 -9.88 2.41 1.90
CA HIS A 37 -9.57 3.01 0.61
C HIS A 37 -10.60 2.60 -0.44
N ILE A 38 -11.01 1.33 -0.42
CA ILE A 38 -12.00 0.84 -1.38
C ILE A 38 -13.33 1.52 -1.18
N LYS A 39 -13.69 1.80 0.07
CA LYS A 39 -14.95 2.49 0.36
C LYS A 39 -14.85 3.99 0.13
N GLY A 40 -13.68 4.50 -0.19
CA GLY A 40 -13.51 5.93 -0.39
C GLY A 40 -13.32 6.69 0.90
N GLU A 41 -12.94 6.00 1.97
CA GLU A 41 -12.79 6.60 3.29
C GLU A 41 -11.36 6.71 3.77
N GLY A 42 -10.39 6.29 2.94
CA GLY A 42 -9.00 6.28 3.36
C GLY A 42 -8.37 7.65 3.51
N SER A 43 -8.53 8.47 2.50
CA SER A 43 -8.05 9.84 2.53
C SER A 43 -8.75 10.57 1.41
N LYS A 44 -8.69 11.91 1.45
CA LYS A 44 -9.33 12.70 0.40
C LYS A 44 -8.65 12.45 -0.94
N PHE A 45 -7.33 12.33 -0.91
CA PHE A 45 -6.56 12.12 -2.14
C PHE A 45 -6.92 10.79 -2.80
N THR A 46 -6.89 9.70 -2.02
CA THR A 46 -7.17 8.39 -2.57
C THR A 46 -8.62 8.26 -3.02
N ALA A 47 -9.54 8.91 -2.32
CA ALA A 47 -10.94 8.90 -2.72
C ALA A 47 -11.15 9.67 -4.00
N LYS A 48 -10.53 10.83 -4.10
CA LYS A 48 -10.70 11.69 -5.28
C LYS A 48 -10.21 11.00 -6.55
N TYR A 49 -9.06 10.35 -6.47
CA TYR A 49 -8.47 9.71 -7.65
C TYR A 49 -8.80 8.23 -7.75
N LYS A 50 -9.63 7.73 -6.83
CA LYS A 50 -10.08 6.34 -6.85
C LYS A 50 -8.92 5.35 -6.84
N LEU A 51 -8.00 5.56 -5.94
CA LEU A 51 -6.81 4.71 -5.81
C LEU A 51 -7.18 3.51 -4.96
N LYS A 52 -7.59 2.43 -5.59
CA LYS A 52 -8.10 1.25 -4.92
C LYS A 52 -7.33 -0.02 -5.20
N MET A 53 -6.24 0.08 -5.95
CA MET A 53 -5.40 -1.08 -6.25
C MET A 53 -4.14 -1.01 -5.43
N LEU A 54 -3.82 -2.09 -4.73
CA LEU A 54 -2.57 -2.22 -3.97
C LEU A 54 -1.55 -2.84 -4.90
N VAL A 55 -0.51 -2.08 -5.28
CA VAL A 55 0.46 -2.59 -6.25
C VAL A 55 1.83 -2.88 -5.65
N TYR A 56 2.05 -2.47 -4.41
CA TYR A 56 3.33 -2.75 -3.74
C TYR A 56 3.18 -2.57 -2.25
N TYR A 57 3.88 -3.39 -1.45
CA TYR A 57 3.96 -3.18 -0.01
C TYR A 57 5.23 -3.78 0.55
N GLU A 58 5.65 -3.23 1.70
CA GLU A 58 6.78 -3.74 2.47
C GLU A 58 6.32 -3.86 3.92
N GLU A 59 6.76 -4.90 4.58
CA GLU A 59 6.38 -5.15 5.96
C GLU A 59 7.52 -4.82 6.91
N PHE A 60 7.19 -4.19 8.02
CA PHE A 60 8.17 -3.78 9.04
C PHE A 60 7.69 -4.19 10.41
N GLN A 61 8.64 -4.52 11.26
CA GLN A 61 8.32 -4.86 12.64
C GLN A 61 8.18 -3.61 13.51
N TYR A 62 8.87 -2.53 13.16
CA TYR A 62 8.86 -1.31 13.94
C TYR A 62 8.28 -0.15 13.15
N ILE A 63 7.44 0.63 13.85
CA ILE A 63 6.77 1.76 13.20
C ILE A 63 7.76 2.81 12.71
N ASP A 64 8.85 3.02 13.46
CA ASP A 64 9.84 4.02 13.06
C ASP A 64 10.48 3.67 11.72
N ASP A 65 10.76 2.39 11.50
CA ASP A 65 11.34 1.95 10.24
C ASP A 65 10.35 2.12 9.10
N ALA A 66 9.09 1.81 9.35
CA ALA A 66 8.06 1.97 8.34
C ALA A 66 7.90 3.44 7.96
N ILE A 67 7.86 4.32 8.94
CA ILE A 67 7.72 5.75 8.68
C ILE A 67 8.90 6.29 7.90
N ALA A 68 10.11 5.86 8.27
CA ALA A 68 11.31 6.30 7.56
C ALA A 68 11.26 5.88 6.09
N ARG A 69 10.81 4.66 5.85
CA ARG A 69 10.71 4.16 4.47
C ARG A 69 9.66 4.92 3.68
N GLU A 70 8.52 5.17 4.32
CA GLU A 70 7.45 5.92 3.66
C GLU A 70 7.95 7.29 3.21
N LYS A 71 8.67 7.98 4.09
CA LYS A 71 9.22 9.29 3.75
C LYS A 71 10.23 9.20 2.63
N GLN A 72 11.06 8.18 2.67
CA GLN A 72 12.05 7.97 1.63
C GLN A 72 11.39 7.79 0.26
N LEU A 73 10.38 6.91 0.21
CA LEU A 73 9.71 6.64 -1.05
C LEU A 73 8.96 7.87 -1.56
N LYS A 74 8.38 8.65 -0.67
CA LYS A 74 7.69 9.86 -1.08
C LYS A 74 8.62 10.87 -1.74
N ASN A 75 9.90 10.85 -1.35
CA ASN A 75 10.88 11.78 -1.91
C ASN A 75 11.52 11.28 -3.20
N TRP A 76 11.27 10.04 -3.58
CA TRP A 76 11.83 9.50 -4.80
C TRP A 76 11.16 10.10 -6.02
N HIS A 77 11.89 10.16 -7.14
CA HIS A 77 11.32 10.51 -8.43
C HIS A 77 10.27 9.46 -8.80
N ARG A 78 9.29 9.90 -9.55
CA ARG A 78 8.22 8.99 -9.95
C ARG A 78 8.75 7.72 -10.62
N GLN A 79 9.72 7.86 -11.50
CA GLN A 79 10.24 6.70 -12.23
C GLN A 79 10.84 5.67 -11.28
N TRP A 80 11.48 6.12 -10.20
CA TRP A 80 12.04 5.19 -9.22
C TRP A 80 10.94 4.39 -8.52
N LYS A 81 9.83 5.04 -8.24
CA LYS A 81 8.70 4.35 -7.62
C LYS A 81 8.13 3.31 -8.57
N ILE A 82 8.02 3.67 -9.85
CA ILE A 82 7.53 2.74 -10.86
C ILE A 82 8.48 1.55 -10.98
N ASN A 83 9.78 1.82 -10.99
CA ASN A 83 10.76 0.73 -11.07
C ASN A 83 10.63 -0.23 -9.89
N LEU A 84 10.44 0.31 -8.70
CA LEU A 84 10.29 -0.52 -7.52
C LEU A 84 9.05 -1.39 -7.62
N ILE A 85 7.94 -0.81 -8.08
CA ILE A 85 6.71 -1.57 -8.26
C ILE A 85 6.94 -2.70 -9.26
N GLU A 86 7.52 -2.38 -10.41
CA GLU A 86 7.65 -3.36 -11.48
C GLU A 86 8.68 -4.43 -11.20
N GLU A 87 9.62 -4.15 -10.32
CA GLU A 87 10.58 -5.15 -9.90
C GLU A 87 9.87 -6.30 -9.18
N HIS A 88 8.83 -6.01 -8.45
CA HIS A 88 8.10 -7.00 -7.66
C HIS A 88 6.73 -7.35 -8.23
N ASN A 89 6.18 -6.49 -9.06
CA ASN A 89 4.83 -6.64 -9.58
C ASN A 89 4.79 -6.09 -11.01
N PRO A 90 5.46 -6.77 -11.95
CA PRO A 90 5.62 -6.23 -13.31
C PRO A 90 4.33 -6.00 -14.06
N LYS A 91 3.27 -6.69 -13.68
CA LYS A 91 1.99 -6.52 -14.37
C LYS A 91 1.05 -5.57 -13.66
N TRP A 92 1.49 -4.96 -12.56
CA TRP A 92 0.67 -4.01 -11.80
C TRP A 92 -0.66 -4.64 -11.36
N GLU A 93 -0.60 -5.86 -10.89
CA GLU A 93 -1.79 -6.54 -10.40
C GLU A 93 -2.18 -6.00 -9.04
N ASN A 94 -3.47 -6.05 -8.75
CA ASN A 94 -3.93 -5.67 -7.42
C ASN A 94 -3.56 -6.79 -6.46
N LEU A 95 -2.63 -6.51 -5.56
CA LEU A 95 -2.10 -7.50 -4.63
C LEU A 95 -3.03 -7.78 -3.46
N TRP A 96 -4.01 -6.93 -3.23
CA TRP A 96 -4.97 -7.14 -2.15
C TRP A 96 -6.21 -7.81 -2.70
N LYS A 97 -6.42 -9.05 -2.29
CA LYS A 97 -7.55 -9.83 -2.80
C LYS A 97 -8.80 -9.64 -1.96
N GLY A 98 -8.60 -9.43 -0.68
CA GLY A 98 -9.72 -9.19 0.20
C GLY A 98 -10.81 -10.23 0.04
N ASP A 99 -12.03 -9.76 0.01
CA ASP A 99 -13.17 -10.65 -0.09
C ASP A 99 -13.33 -11.34 -1.42
N ALA A 100 -12.68 -10.81 -2.42
CA ALA A 100 -12.76 -11.42 -3.74
C ALA A 100 -12.20 -12.82 -3.70
N GLU A 101 -11.21 -13.00 -2.85
CA GLU A 101 -10.59 -14.29 -2.68
C GLU A 101 -11.59 -15.29 -2.20
N THR A 102 -12.34 -14.87 -1.20
CA THR A 102 -13.33 -15.71 -0.61
C THR A 102 -14.42 -16.09 -1.59
N SER A 103 -14.87 -15.13 -2.34
CA SER A 103 -15.96 -15.40 -3.23
C SER A 103 -15.56 -16.29 -4.38
N SER A 104 -14.31 -16.29 -4.74
CA SER A 104 -13.91 -17.13 -5.85
C SER A 104 -13.84 -18.59 -5.43
N ALA A 105 -13.79 -18.83 -4.17
CA ALA A 105 -13.79 -20.18 -3.71
C ALA A 105 -15.15 -20.78 -3.85
#